data_a4437c476091010288e2c2098eb43a59
#
_entry.id   a4437c476091010288e2c2098eb43a59
#
_cell.length_a   1.000
_cell.length_b   1.000
_cell.length_c   1.000
_cell.angle_alpha   90.00
_cell.angle_beta   90.00
_cell.angle_gamma   90.00
#
_symmetry.space_group_name_H-M   'P 1'
#
loop_
_entity.id
_entity.type
_entity.pdbx_description
1 polymer ?
#
loop_
_entity_poly.entity_id
_entity_poly.type
_entity_poly.pdbx_seq_one_letter_code
_entity_poly.pdbx_strand_id
1 'polypeptide(L)'
;MAYTIGRYGPQTLGNLAGLVGTFYLTSALFVFVVLGAIAWTAGFSIFKYIAYIKDELLIVLGTSSSESALPQLMEKLERLGCSKPVVGLVVPTGYSFNLDGTNIYMTLTTLFIAQALNVPLSFGEQMTILIVAMLTSKGASGVTGAGFITLAATLASVRPELVPGMAIVLGIDKFMSECRALTNITGNGIAAIVVAWWEGELDRKKLEAGLNRQVDPSSLSTAVTTG
;
A
#
# COMPACT_ATOMS: atom_id res chain seq x y z
N MET A 1 -13.30 -1.02 -19.40
CA MET A 1 -14.74 -1.24 -19.13
C MET A 1 -15.51 -1.67 -20.37
N ALA A 2 -15.63 -0.88 -21.46
CA ALA A 2 -16.41 -1.25 -22.65
C ALA A 2 -16.06 -2.64 -23.23
N TYR A 3 -14.77 -2.95 -23.37
CA TYR A 3 -14.29 -4.25 -23.84
C TYR A 3 -14.74 -5.40 -22.92
N THR A 4 -14.62 -5.22 -21.62
CA THR A 4 -14.97 -6.24 -20.62
C THR A 4 -16.47 -6.52 -20.62
N ILE A 5 -17.30 -5.47 -20.69
CA ILE A 5 -18.76 -5.59 -20.78
C ILE A 5 -19.19 -6.27 -22.10
N GLY A 6 -18.60 -5.86 -23.23
CA GLY A 6 -18.92 -6.40 -24.54
C GLY A 6 -18.57 -7.89 -24.70
N ARG A 7 -17.50 -8.34 -24.04
CA ARG A 7 -17.05 -9.73 -24.15
C ARG A 7 -17.63 -10.67 -23.09
N TYR A 8 -17.85 -10.18 -21.87
CA TYR A 8 -18.20 -11.02 -20.72
C TYR A 8 -19.60 -10.74 -20.13
N GLY A 9 -20.31 -9.76 -20.68
CA GLY A 9 -21.68 -9.40 -20.28
C GLY A 9 -21.75 -8.51 -19.03
N PRO A 10 -22.95 -7.94 -18.74
CA PRO A 10 -23.14 -7.00 -17.63
C PRO A 10 -23.01 -7.62 -16.23
N GLN A 11 -23.23 -8.93 -16.08
CA GLN A 11 -23.03 -9.64 -14.80
C GLN A 11 -21.59 -9.58 -14.31
N THR A 12 -20.62 -9.52 -15.21
CA THR A 12 -19.21 -9.36 -14.89
C THR A 12 -18.92 -8.08 -14.13
N LEU A 13 -19.71 -7.02 -14.35
CA LEU A 13 -19.58 -5.77 -13.59
C LEU A 13 -19.86 -5.97 -12.09
N GLY A 14 -20.86 -6.78 -11.75
CA GLY A 14 -21.16 -7.11 -10.36
C GLY A 14 -19.99 -7.84 -9.68
N ASN A 15 -19.41 -8.81 -10.39
CA ASN A 15 -18.26 -9.56 -9.90
C ASN A 15 -17.00 -8.66 -9.74
N LEU A 16 -16.76 -7.77 -10.69
CA LEU A 16 -15.65 -6.80 -10.62
C LEU A 16 -15.84 -5.78 -9.49
N ALA A 17 -17.08 -5.30 -9.30
CA ALA A 17 -17.40 -4.43 -8.15
C ALA A 17 -17.20 -5.18 -6.83
N GLY A 18 -17.57 -6.46 -6.77
CA GLY A 18 -17.30 -7.35 -5.64
C GLY A 18 -15.80 -7.49 -5.34
N LEU A 19 -14.98 -7.70 -6.38
CA LEU A 19 -13.52 -7.75 -6.22
C LEU A 19 -12.97 -6.43 -5.67
N VAL A 20 -13.34 -5.29 -6.25
CA VAL A 20 -12.92 -3.97 -5.77
C VAL A 20 -13.35 -3.77 -4.33
N GLY A 21 -14.62 -4.03 -4.00
CA GLY A 21 -15.14 -3.91 -2.64
C GLY A 21 -14.41 -4.80 -1.63
N THR A 22 -14.15 -6.06 -1.98
CA THR A 22 -13.38 -6.99 -1.14
C THR A 22 -11.94 -6.50 -0.94
N PHE A 23 -11.31 -5.99 -1.99
CA PHE A 23 -9.95 -5.44 -1.91
C PHE A 23 -9.88 -4.22 -0.99
N TYR A 24 -10.81 -3.27 -1.13
CA TYR A 24 -10.88 -2.09 -0.25
C TYR A 24 -11.17 -2.47 1.20
N LEU A 25 -12.09 -3.42 1.43
CA LEU A 25 -12.39 -3.92 2.76
C LEU A 25 -11.17 -4.61 3.39
N THR A 26 -10.50 -5.49 2.66
CA THR A 26 -9.29 -6.19 3.14
C THR A 26 -8.17 -5.21 3.45
N SER A 27 -7.95 -4.22 2.58
CA SER A 27 -6.95 -3.16 2.80
C SER A 27 -7.29 -2.30 4.01
N ALA A 28 -8.56 -1.95 4.20
CA ALA A 28 -9.02 -1.22 5.38
C ALA A 28 -8.83 -2.04 6.66
N LEU A 29 -9.22 -3.31 6.66
CA LEU A 29 -8.97 -4.22 7.80
C LEU A 29 -7.47 -4.34 8.09
N PHE A 30 -6.63 -4.48 7.08
CA PHE A 30 -5.18 -4.51 7.27
C PHE A 30 -4.67 -3.22 7.92
N VAL A 31 -5.04 -2.06 7.39
CA VAL A 31 -4.60 -0.76 7.92
C VAL A 31 -5.10 -0.52 9.34
N PHE A 32 -6.39 -0.70 9.60
CA PHE A 32 -6.95 -0.34 10.90
C PHE A 32 -6.78 -1.40 11.97
N VAL A 33 -6.75 -2.70 11.62
CA VAL A 33 -6.58 -3.78 12.59
C VAL A 33 -5.10 -4.15 12.72
N VAL A 34 -4.43 -4.53 11.63
CA VAL A 34 -3.04 -5.02 11.71
C VAL A 34 -2.07 -3.87 11.98
N LEU A 35 -2.04 -2.86 11.11
CA LEU A 35 -1.17 -1.70 11.31
C LEU A 35 -1.61 -0.88 12.53
N GLY A 36 -2.92 -0.84 12.84
CA GLY A 36 -3.45 -0.24 14.06
C GLY A 36 -2.93 -0.91 15.32
N ALA A 37 -2.89 -2.23 15.37
CA ALA A 37 -2.33 -2.98 16.50
C ALA A 37 -0.82 -2.73 16.64
N ILE A 38 -0.08 -2.71 15.52
CA ILE A 38 1.35 -2.39 15.51
C ILE A 38 1.59 -0.96 16.02
N ALA A 39 0.85 0.02 15.54
CA ALA A 39 0.94 1.40 16.02
C ALA A 39 0.64 1.53 17.51
N TRP A 40 -0.38 0.79 17.99
CA TRP A 40 -0.74 0.76 19.40
C TRP A 40 0.39 0.17 20.27
N THR A 41 1.03 -0.93 19.87
CA THR A 41 2.20 -1.49 20.57
C THR A 41 3.37 -0.54 20.58
N ALA A 42 3.55 0.25 19.51
CA ALA A 42 4.56 1.30 19.41
C ALA A 42 4.17 2.59 20.18
N GLY A 43 2.98 2.66 20.77
CA GLY A 43 2.54 3.73 21.65
C GLY A 43 1.93 4.94 20.95
N PHE A 44 1.38 4.79 19.73
CA PHE A 44 0.68 5.86 19.03
C PHE A 44 -0.62 5.40 18.35
N SER A 45 -1.49 6.36 17.99
CA SER A 45 -2.78 6.07 17.38
C SER A 45 -2.68 6.09 15.86
N ILE A 46 -3.14 5.01 15.20
CA ILE A 46 -3.24 4.93 13.73
C ILE A 46 -4.11 6.05 13.15
N PHE A 47 -5.21 6.42 13.82
CA PHE A 47 -6.09 7.48 13.34
C PHE A 47 -5.42 8.85 13.36
N LYS A 48 -4.63 9.15 14.43
CA LYS A 48 -3.85 10.40 14.50
C LYS A 48 -2.77 10.42 13.44
N TYR A 49 -2.11 9.29 13.21
CA TYR A 49 -1.11 9.16 12.16
C TYR A 49 -1.69 9.39 10.76
N ILE A 50 -2.80 8.73 10.42
CA ILE A 50 -3.50 8.94 9.13
C ILE A 50 -3.93 10.41 8.98
N ALA A 51 -4.46 11.03 10.03
CA ALA A 51 -4.81 12.45 10.01
C ALA A 51 -3.59 13.37 9.82
N TYR A 52 -2.42 12.96 10.30
CA TYR A 52 -1.18 13.71 10.15
C TYR A 52 -0.64 13.66 8.72
N ILE A 53 -0.72 12.48 8.06
CA ILE A 53 -0.24 12.29 6.68
C ILE A 53 -1.35 12.47 5.62
N LYS A 54 -2.48 13.09 5.97
CA LYS A 54 -3.64 13.22 5.06
C LYS A 54 -3.31 13.87 3.71
N ASP A 55 -2.41 14.85 3.71
CA ASP A 55 -2.05 15.59 2.51
C ASP A 55 -1.24 14.71 1.54
N GLU A 56 -0.34 13.89 2.06
CA GLU A 56 0.38 12.85 1.32
C GLU A 56 -0.58 11.80 0.76
N LEU A 57 -1.56 11.38 1.56
CA LEU A 57 -2.60 10.44 1.09
C LEU A 57 -3.44 11.03 -0.04
N LEU A 58 -3.76 12.33 -0.01
CA LEU A 58 -4.45 13.01 -1.10
C LEU A 58 -3.61 13.08 -2.38
N ILE A 59 -2.30 13.34 -2.27
CA ILE A 59 -1.37 13.30 -3.41
C ILE A 59 -1.34 11.88 -4.02
N VAL A 60 -1.20 10.87 -3.18
CA VAL A 60 -1.18 9.45 -3.61
C VAL A 60 -2.50 9.05 -4.25
N LEU A 61 -3.64 9.47 -3.70
CA LEU A 61 -4.96 9.23 -4.28
C LEU A 61 -5.07 9.84 -5.69
N GLY A 62 -4.63 11.09 -5.85
CA GLY A 62 -4.70 11.79 -7.15
C GLY A 62 -3.77 11.19 -8.20
N THR A 63 -2.57 10.76 -7.79
CA THR A 63 -1.55 10.20 -8.71
C THR A 63 -1.63 8.67 -8.87
N SER A 64 -2.28 7.96 -7.95
CA SER A 64 -2.24 6.50 -7.79
C SER A 64 -0.81 5.96 -7.64
N SER A 65 0.10 6.78 -7.10
CA SER A 65 1.51 6.47 -6.93
C SER A 65 1.99 6.90 -5.55
N SER A 66 2.48 5.94 -4.75
CA SER A 66 3.09 6.23 -3.45
C SER A 66 4.42 6.97 -3.58
N GLU A 67 5.09 6.86 -4.73
CA GLU A 67 6.36 7.54 -5.01
C GLU A 67 6.23 9.07 -4.99
N SER A 68 5.10 9.58 -5.49
CA SER A 68 4.86 11.02 -5.59
C SER A 68 4.84 11.76 -4.26
N ALA A 69 4.59 11.07 -3.15
CA ALA A 69 4.53 11.65 -1.82
C ALA A 69 5.70 11.22 -0.89
N LEU A 70 6.67 10.44 -1.39
CA LEU A 70 7.78 9.96 -0.58
C LEU A 70 8.61 11.08 0.07
N PRO A 71 9.03 12.13 -0.65
CA PRO A 71 9.83 13.20 -0.04
C PRO A 71 9.08 13.90 1.10
N GLN A 72 7.80 14.22 0.90
CA GLN A 72 6.98 14.87 1.92
C GLN A 72 6.75 13.94 3.13
N LEU A 73 6.54 12.63 2.89
CA LEU A 73 6.42 11.65 3.97
C LEU A 73 7.71 11.60 4.79
N MET A 74 8.88 11.59 4.15
CA MET A 74 10.17 11.56 4.85
C MET A 74 10.34 12.79 5.74
N GLU A 75 10.08 13.99 5.23
CA GLU A 75 10.13 15.22 6.04
C GLU A 75 9.16 15.17 7.22
N LYS A 76 7.92 14.70 7.01
CA LYS A 76 6.94 14.58 8.08
C LYS A 76 7.37 13.58 9.16
N LEU A 77 7.99 12.46 8.79
CA LEU A 77 8.50 11.48 9.75
C LEU A 77 9.68 12.03 10.56
N GLU A 78 10.59 12.79 9.95
CA GLU A 78 11.65 13.48 10.66
C GLU A 78 11.08 14.51 11.66
N ARG A 79 10.07 15.27 11.26
CA ARG A 79 9.35 16.21 12.14
C ARG A 79 8.64 15.50 13.30
N LEU A 80 8.14 14.28 13.08
CA LEU A 80 7.58 13.42 14.13
C LEU A 80 8.65 12.87 15.10
N GLY A 81 9.92 13.16 14.87
CA GLY A 81 11.00 12.76 15.78
C GLY A 81 11.69 11.47 15.40
N CYS A 82 11.44 10.90 14.21
CA CYS A 82 12.27 9.84 13.68
C CYS A 82 13.63 10.42 13.24
N SER A 83 14.74 9.72 13.53
CA SER A 83 16.05 10.17 13.09
C SER A 83 16.20 10.12 11.57
N LYS A 84 16.97 11.06 11.01
CA LYS A 84 17.25 11.11 9.57
C LYS A 84 17.84 9.81 8.99
N PRO A 85 18.80 9.13 9.66
CA PRO A 85 19.33 7.87 9.17
C PRO A 85 18.26 6.78 9.03
N VAL A 86 17.37 6.66 10.03
CA VAL A 86 16.28 5.68 9.98
C VAL A 86 15.29 6.00 8.87
N VAL A 87 14.84 7.25 8.76
CA VAL A 87 13.92 7.68 7.71
C VAL A 87 14.55 7.48 6.32
N GLY A 88 15.80 7.90 6.15
CA GLY A 88 16.54 7.79 4.89
C GLY A 88 16.82 6.36 4.45
N LEU A 89 16.86 5.41 5.38
CA LEU A 89 17.01 3.98 5.07
C LEU A 89 15.67 3.29 4.90
N VAL A 90 14.76 3.41 5.88
CA VAL A 90 13.54 2.61 5.95
C VAL A 90 12.52 3.01 4.89
N VAL A 91 12.33 4.32 4.64
CA VAL A 91 11.30 4.77 3.70
C VAL A 91 11.64 4.39 2.26
N PRO A 92 12.83 4.68 1.71
CA PRO A 92 13.18 4.26 0.35
C PRO A 92 13.27 2.73 0.20
N THR A 93 13.80 2.02 1.21
CA THR A 93 13.86 0.56 1.19
C THR A 93 12.47 -0.04 1.26
N GLY A 94 11.61 0.47 2.16
CA GLY A 94 10.22 0.03 2.31
C GLY A 94 9.40 0.26 1.06
N TYR A 95 9.68 1.29 0.29
CA TYR A 95 9.07 1.55 -1.00
C TYR A 95 9.19 0.37 -1.99
N SER A 96 10.26 -0.40 -1.91
CA SER A 96 10.48 -1.60 -2.72
C SER A 96 10.13 -2.90 -1.98
N PHE A 97 10.26 -2.95 -0.66
CA PHE A 97 10.16 -4.19 0.12
C PHE A 97 8.92 -4.29 1.01
N ASN A 98 8.29 -3.18 1.37
CA ASN A 98 7.09 -3.14 2.22
C ASN A 98 5.84 -2.76 1.40
N LEU A 99 5.46 -3.63 0.48
CA LEU A 99 4.37 -3.43 -0.47
C LEU A 99 3.11 -4.22 -0.08
N ASP A 100 2.55 -3.91 1.09
CA ASP A 100 1.41 -4.62 1.70
C ASP A 100 0.18 -4.63 0.78
N GLY A 101 -0.22 -3.47 0.29
CA GLY A 101 -1.36 -3.33 -0.63
C GLY A 101 -1.12 -4.05 -1.95
N THR A 102 0.13 -4.14 -2.43
CA THR A 102 0.48 -4.90 -3.63
C THR A 102 0.30 -6.40 -3.41
N ASN A 103 0.68 -6.92 -2.24
CA ASN A 103 0.48 -8.33 -1.91
C ASN A 103 -1.01 -8.69 -1.82
N ILE A 104 -1.82 -7.85 -1.15
CA ILE A 104 -3.28 -8.03 -1.09
C ILE A 104 -3.88 -8.01 -2.50
N TYR A 105 -3.45 -7.06 -3.35
CA TYR A 105 -3.88 -6.96 -4.74
C TYR A 105 -3.57 -8.23 -5.52
N MET A 106 -2.31 -8.69 -5.50
CA MET A 106 -1.86 -9.82 -6.30
C MET A 106 -2.59 -11.11 -5.91
N THR A 107 -2.76 -11.37 -4.62
CA THR A 107 -3.42 -12.58 -4.13
C THR A 107 -4.91 -12.58 -4.43
N LEU A 108 -5.65 -11.52 -4.11
CA LEU A 108 -7.08 -11.44 -4.39
C LEU A 108 -7.39 -11.46 -5.88
N THR A 109 -6.60 -10.74 -6.69
CA THR A 109 -6.81 -10.70 -8.14
C THR A 109 -6.53 -12.06 -8.79
N THR A 110 -5.50 -12.77 -8.34
CA THR A 110 -5.21 -14.14 -8.82
C THR A 110 -6.35 -15.10 -8.52
N LEU A 111 -6.85 -15.09 -7.28
CA LEU A 111 -7.98 -15.94 -6.89
C LEU A 111 -9.24 -15.60 -7.69
N PHE A 112 -9.52 -14.33 -7.91
CA PHE A 112 -10.63 -13.87 -8.73
C PHE A 112 -10.51 -14.34 -10.17
N ILE A 113 -9.33 -14.19 -10.79
CA ILE A 113 -9.09 -14.65 -12.17
C ILE A 113 -9.26 -16.15 -12.28
N ALA A 114 -8.75 -16.94 -11.33
CA ALA A 114 -8.91 -18.38 -11.31
C ALA A 114 -10.39 -18.78 -11.25
N GLN A 115 -11.17 -18.13 -10.38
CA GLN A 115 -12.62 -18.35 -10.29
C GLN A 115 -13.35 -17.95 -11.57
N ALA A 116 -12.99 -16.79 -12.16
CA ALA A 116 -13.62 -16.31 -13.40
C ALA A 116 -13.35 -17.22 -14.62
N LEU A 117 -12.21 -17.90 -14.63
CA LEU A 117 -11.84 -18.87 -15.67
C LEU A 117 -12.24 -20.32 -15.32
N ASN A 118 -12.91 -20.55 -14.18
CA ASN A 118 -13.25 -21.88 -13.65
C ASN A 118 -12.02 -22.80 -13.51
N VAL A 119 -10.86 -22.23 -13.14
CA VAL A 119 -9.65 -23.00 -12.83
C VAL A 119 -9.61 -23.26 -11.34
N PRO A 120 -9.80 -24.51 -10.89
CA PRO A 120 -9.75 -24.83 -9.46
C PRO A 120 -8.32 -24.69 -8.95
N LEU A 121 -8.17 -24.03 -7.80
CA LEU A 121 -6.90 -23.91 -7.09
C LEU A 121 -7.00 -24.66 -5.77
N SER A 122 -6.16 -25.68 -5.58
CA SER A 122 -6.00 -26.34 -4.29
C SER A 122 -5.38 -25.39 -3.26
N PHE A 123 -5.53 -25.69 -1.98
CA PHE A 123 -4.93 -24.88 -0.91
C PHE A 123 -3.40 -24.76 -1.05
N GLY A 124 -2.72 -25.83 -1.45
CA GLY A 124 -1.28 -25.80 -1.70
C GLY A 124 -0.87 -24.84 -2.81
N GLU A 125 -1.64 -24.80 -3.91
CA GLU A 125 -1.41 -23.87 -5.01
C GLU A 125 -1.67 -22.42 -4.59
N GLN A 126 -2.71 -22.17 -3.79
CA GLN A 126 -2.98 -20.84 -3.23
C GLN A 126 -1.82 -20.36 -2.36
N MET A 127 -1.24 -21.23 -1.52
CA MET A 127 -0.06 -20.91 -0.71
C MET A 127 1.17 -20.68 -1.58
N THR A 128 1.36 -21.44 -2.64
CA THR A 128 2.45 -21.23 -3.59
C THR A 128 2.33 -19.86 -4.27
N ILE A 129 1.13 -19.52 -4.74
CA ILE A 129 0.85 -18.22 -5.34
C ILE A 129 1.13 -17.08 -4.34
N LEU A 130 0.71 -17.23 -3.09
CA LEU A 130 0.97 -16.25 -2.04
C LEU A 130 2.47 -16.04 -1.83
N ILE A 131 3.24 -17.12 -1.69
CA ILE A 131 4.70 -17.03 -1.48
C ILE A 131 5.38 -16.37 -2.68
N VAL A 132 5.03 -16.81 -3.89
CA VAL A 132 5.60 -16.23 -5.12
C VAL A 132 5.19 -14.76 -5.26
N ALA A 133 3.94 -14.39 -4.96
CA ALA A 133 3.49 -13.00 -4.97
C ALA A 133 4.27 -12.14 -3.97
N MET A 134 4.54 -12.65 -2.77
CA MET A 134 5.36 -11.97 -1.76
C MET A 134 6.80 -11.73 -2.26
N LEU A 135 7.36 -12.63 -3.02
CA LEU A 135 8.71 -12.48 -3.59
C LEU A 135 8.70 -11.53 -4.80
N THR A 136 7.79 -11.75 -5.73
CA THR A 136 7.72 -10.96 -6.98
C THR A 136 7.24 -9.53 -6.75
N SER A 137 6.41 -9.29 -5.71
CA SER A 137 5.99 -7.95 -5.34
C SER A 137 7.16 -7.02 -5.03
N LYS A 138 8.32 -7.57 -4.61
CA LYS A 138 9.53 -6.78 -4.36
C LYS A 138 10.11 -6.13 -5.62
N GLY A 139 9.75 -6.64 -6.80
CA GLY A 139 10.07 -6.02 -8.09
C GLY A 139 9.02 -5.00 -8.58
N ALA A 140 7.89 -4.89 -7.91
CA ALA A 140 6.90 -3.89 -8.23
C ALA A 140 7.32 -2.55 -7.65
N SER A 141 7.41 -1.51 -8.49
CA SER A 141 7.58 -0.14 -8.00
C SER A 141 6.25 0.45 -7.54
N GLY A 142 6.27 1.52 -6.73
CA GLY A 142 5.07 2.22 -6.25
C GLY A 142 4.40 3.11 -7.32
N VAL A 143 4.70 2.91 -8.60
CA VAL A 143 4.08 3.65 -9.70
C VAL A 143 2.80 2.98 -10.21
N THR A 144 1.96 3.77 -10.85
CA THR A 144 0.70 3.31 -11.43
C THR A 144 0.95 2.20 -12.47
N GLY A 145 0.20 1.09 -12.37
CA GLY A 145 0.29 -0.04 -13.31
C GLY A 145 1.41 -1.05 -13.03
N ALA A 146 2.41 -0.73 -12.19
CA ALA A 146 3.49 -1.67 -11.88
C ALA A 146 2.98 -2.97 -11.26
N GLY A 147 1.98 -2.91 -10.37
CA GLY A 147 1.37 -4.11 -9.80
C GLY A 147 0.67 -4.99 -10.82
N PHE A 148 0.05 -4.42 -11.85
CA PHE A 148 -0.56 -5.17 -12.94
C PHE A 148 0.48 -5.94 -13.76
N ILE A 149 1.61 -5.29 -14.08
CA ILE A 149 2.72 -5.94 -14.80
C ILE A 149 3.35 -7.04 -13.94
N THR A 150 3.55 -6.79 -12.65
CA THR A 150 4.11 -7.78 -11.73
C THR A 150 3.17 -8.97 -11.55
N LEU A 151 1.85 -8.73 -11.48
CA LEU A 151 0.85 -9.79 -11.45
C LEU A 151 0.92 -10.65 -12.72
N ALA A 152 1.00 -10.03 -13.90
CA ALA A 152 1.14 -10.75 -15.17
C ALA A 152 2.38 -11.64 -15.19
N ALA A 153 3.53 -11.13 -14.74
CA ALA A 153 4.77 -11.89 -14.64
C ALA A 153 4.67 -13.05 -13.63
N THR A 154 4.01 -12.82 -12.49
CA THR A 154 3.76 -13.84 -11.47
C THR A 154 2.88 -14.96 -12.02
N LEU A 155 1.75 -14.62 -12.66
CA LEU A 155 0.87 -15.60 -13.27
C LEU A 155 1.56 -16.39 -14.38
N ALA A 156 2.34 -15.71 -15.23
CA ALA A 156 3.08 -16.37 -16.30
C ALA A 156 4.09 -17.42 -15.79
N SER A 157 4.65 -17.22 -14.60
CA SER A 157 5.62 -18.13 -14.00
C SER A 157 5.00 -19.27 -13.21
N VAL A 158 3.83 -19.04 -12.58
CA VAL A 158 3.21 -20.04 -11.67
C VAL A 158 2.04 -20.77 -12.35
N ARG A 159 1.17 -20.02 -13.04
CA ARG A 159 -0.06 -20.53 -13.67
C ARG A 159 -0.33 -19.77 -14.98
N PRO A 160 0.42 -20.09 -16.05
CA PRO A 160 0.30 -19.38 -17.33
C PRO A 160 -1.10 -19.35 -17.91
N GLU A 161 -1.94 -20.36 -17.63
CA GLU A 161 -3.31 -20.45 -18.06
C GLU A 161 -4.23 -19.35 -17.49
N LEU A 162 -3.79 -18.67 -16.42
CA LEU A 162 -4.54 -17.56 -15.83
C LEU A 162 -4.23 -16.20 -16.49
N VAL A 163 -3.13 -16.09 -17.24
CA VAL A 163 -2.71 -14.83 -17.89
C VAL A 163 -3.80 -14.21 -18.79
N PRO A 164 -4.54 -14.97 -19.61
CA PRO A 164 -5.62 -14.40 -20.41
C PRO A 164 -6.72 -13.71 -19.56
N GLY A 165 -6.92 -14.16 -18.32
CA GLY A 165 -7.89 -13.56 -17.38
C GLY A 165 -7.53 -12.16 -16.91
N MET A 166 -6.27 -11.72 -17.10
CA MET A 166 -5.85 -10.36 -16.81
C MET A 166 -6.67 -9.31 -17.56
N ALA A 167 -7.15 -9.64 -18.77
CA ALA A 167 -8.01 -8.75 -19.55
C ALA A 167 -9.33 -8.42 -18.84
N ILE A 168 -9.82 -9.30 -17.94
CA ILE A 168 -11.05 -9.08 -17.18
C ILE A 168 -10.88 -7.95 -16.18
N VAL A 169 -9.74 -7.91 -15.49
CA VAL A 169 -9.46 -6.97 -14.39
C VAL A 169 -8.83 -5.66 -14.85
N LEU A 170 -8.35 -5.57 -16.07
CA LEU A 170 -7.71 -4.38 -16.63
C LEU A 170 -8.59 -3.12 -16.49
N GLY A 171 -9.91 -3.27 -16.67
CA GLY A 171 -10.85 -2.14 -16.60
C GLY A 171 -11.02 -1.53 -15.22
N ILE A 172 -10.65 -2.23 -14.14
CA ILE A 172 -10.77 -1.80 -12.75
C ILE A 172 -9.41 -1.54 -12.09
N ASP A 173 -8.30 -1.83 -12.77
CA ASP A 173 -6.95 -1.73 -12.20
C ASP A 173 -6.63 -0.34 -11.64
N LYS A 174 -7.17 0.72 -12.24
CA LYS A 174 -7.00 2.09 -11.74
C LYS A 174 -7.48 2.24 -10.29
N PHE A 175 -8.69 1.79 -9.97
CA PHE A 175 -9.24 1.86 -8.61
C PHE A 175 -8.43 1.00 -7.62
N MET A 176 -8.02 -0.18 -8.06
CA MET A 176 -7.20 -1.06 -7.23
C MET A 176 -5.79 -0.47 -7.02
N SER A 177 -5.24 0.22 -8.02
CA SER A 177 -3.96 0.91 -7.93
C SER A 177 -3.96 2.04 -6.90
N GLU A 178 -5.04 2.81 -6.81
CA GLU A 178 -5.22 3.86 -5.80
C GLU A 178 -5.20 3.28 -4.38
N CYS A 179 -6.05 2.30 -4.10
CA CYS A 179 -6.12 1.67 -2.78
C CYS A 179 -4.81 0.99 -2.40
N ARG A 180 -4.15 0.32 -3.35
CA ARG A 180 -2.84 -0.30 -3.17
C ARG A 180 -1.78 0.72 -2.74
N ALA A 181 -1.72 1.86 -3.45
CA ALA A 181 -0.74 2.91 -3.17
C ALA A 181 -0.98 3.56 -1.79
N LEU A 182 -2.24 3.80 -1.41
CA LEU A 182 -2.61 4.31 -0.09
C LEU A 182 -2.20 3.34 1.04
N THR A 183 -2.44 2.05 0.85
CA THR A 183 -2.05 1.03 1.83
C THR A 183 -0.54 0.95 1.97
N ASN A 184 0.20 0.94 0.86
CA ASN A 184 1.66 0.86 0.85
C ASN A 184 2.30 2.07 1.56
N ILE A 185 1.89 3.30 1.24
CA ILE A 185 2.50 4.49 1.87
C ILE A 185 2.19 4.56 3.37
N THR A 186 0.99 4.15 3.77
CA THR A 186 0.59 4.10 5.18
C THR A 186 1.45 3.10 5.95
N GLY A 187 1.59 1.87 5.43
CA GLY A 187 2.43 0.83 6.03
C GLY A 187 3.90 1.23 6.10
N ASN A 188 4.43 1.84 5.04
CA ASN A 188 5.82 2.28 4.99
C ASN A 188 6.14 3.34 6.05
N GLY A 189 5.28 4.32 6.25
CA GLY A 189 5.50 5.33 7.27
C GLY A 189 5.37 4.78 8.69
N ILE A 190 4.44 3.84 8.93
CA ILE A 190 4.34 3.15 10.23
C ILE A 190 5.60 2.32 10.49
N ALA A 191 6.09 1.59 9.48
CA ALA A 191 7.33 0.83 9.60
C ALA A 191 8.51 1.73 10.00
N ALA A 192 8.63 2.93 9.42
CA ALA A 192 9.69 3.87 9.78
C ALA A 192 9.59 4.33 11.25
N ILE A 193 8.39 4.64 11.76
CA ILE A 193 8.19 5.00 13.18
C ILE A 193 8.53 3.82 14.10
N VAL A 194 8.10 2.60 13.74
CA VAL A 194 8.34 1.39 14.54
C VAL A 194 9.83 1.05 14.58
N VAL A 195 10.53 1.13 13.45
CA VAL A 195 11.99 0.91 13.41
C VAL A 195 12.72 1.99 14.21
N ALA A 196 12.36 3.27 14.06
CA ALA A 196 12.94 4.34 14.85
C ALA A 196 12.73 4.13 16.37
N TRP A 197 11.56 3.64 16.76
CA TRP A 197 11.28 3.28 18.14
C TRP A 197 12.15 2.09 18.61
N TRP A 198 12.27 1.07 17.79
CA TRP A 198 13.02 -0.15 18.13
C TRP A 198 14.50 0.10 18.29
N GLU A 199 15.08 0.95 17.43
CA GLU A 199 16.47 1.36 17.45
C GLU A 199 16.78 2.45 18.53
N GLY A 200 15.77 2.95 19.25
CA GLY A 200 15.93 4.04 20.20
C GLY A 200 16.15 5.41 19.55
N GLU A 201 15.88 5.53 18.27
CA GLU A 201 16.09 6.70 17.42
C GLU A 201 14.78 7.51 17.21
N LEU A 202 13.80 7.37 18.13
CA LEU A 202 12.52 8.07 18.11
C LEU A 202 12.39 9.04 19.28
N ASP A 203 12.23 10.33 19.00
CA ASP A 203 11.85 11.33 19.99
C ASP A 203 10.35 11.25 20.30
N ARG A 204 10.02 10.58 21.41
CA ARG A 204 8.63 10.38 21.85
C ARG A 204 7.87 11.68 22.09
N LYS A 205 8.54 12.74 22.59
CA LYS A 205 7.90 14.02 22.86
C LYS A 205 7.48 14.70 21.56
N LYS A 206 8.32 14.65 20.52
CA LYS A 206 8.00 15.16 19.20
C LYS A 206 6.88 14.34 18.54
N LEU A 207 6.89 13.01 18.68
CA LEU A 207 5.83 12.16 18.16
C LEU A 207 4.47 12.54 18.75
N GLU A 208 4.39 12.64 20.08
CA GLU A 208 3.14 13.00 20.77
C GLU A 208 2.65 14.42 20.42
N ALA A 209 3.57 15.40 20.42
CA ALA A 209 3.25 16.77 20.05
C ALA A 209 2.75 16.88 18.60
N GLY A 210 3.45 16.24 17.66
CA GLY A 210 3.09 16.26 16.24
C GLY A 210 1.76 15.57 15.95
N LEU A 211 1.52 14.40 16.53
CA LEU A 211 0.27 13.65 16.35
C LEU A 211 -0.93 14.30 17.06
N ASN A 212 -0.72 15.04 18.13
CA ASN A 212 -1.77 15.78 18.84
C ASN A 212 -2.02 17.19 18.27
N ARG A 213 -1.31 17.60 17.19
CA ARG A 213 -1.39 18.94 16.59
C ARG A 213 -1.11 20.08 17.59
N GLN A 214 -0.29 19.84 18.60
CA GLN A 214 0.11 20.85 19.57
C GLN A 214 1.21 21.78 19.04
N VAL A 215 1.82 21.41 17.89
CA VAL A 215 2.78 22.26 17.17
C VAL A 215 2.25 22.43 15.74
N ASP A 216 1.96 23.68 15.36
CA ASP A 216 1.60 24.00 13.98
C ASP A 216 2.82 23.67 13.09
N PRO A 217 2.68 22.77 12.09
CA PRO A 217 3.79 22.42 11.20
C PRO A 217 4.40 23.61 10.46
N SER A 218 3.62 24.70 10.28
CA SER A 218 4.06 25.92 9.61
C SER A 218 4.98 26.79 10.46
N SER A 219 4.91 26.69 11.81
CA SER A 219 5.73 27.49 12.73
C SER A 219 7.19 27.03 12.81
N LEU A 220 7.51 25.83 12.30
CA LEU A 220 8.87 25.28 12.31
C LEU A 220 9.70 25.65 11.06
N SER A 221 9.04 26.20 10.02
CA SER A 221 9.70 26.61 8.78
C SER A 221 10.50 27.92 8.92
N THR A 222 10.20 28.76 9.90
CA THR A 222 10.85 30.06 10.10
C THR A 222 12.16 30.01 10.88
N ALA A 223 12.48 28.88 11.52
CA ALA A 223 13.70 28.75 12.33
C ALA A 223 14.95 28.34 11.53
N VAL A 224 14.81 27.96 10.26
CA VAL A 224 15.94 27.48 9.42
C VAL A 224 16.54 28.57 8.54
N THR A 225 15.93 29.76 8.47
CA THR A 225 16.41 30.85 7.60
C THR A 225 17.21 31.95 8.31
N THR A 226 17.52 31.78 9.59
CA THR A 226 18.39 32.72 10.35
C THR A 226 19.45 31.94 11.15
N GLY A 227 20.36 31.30 10.45
CA GLY A 227 21.55 30.70 11.02
C GLY A 227 22.65 30.59 9.98
#